data_661259799091aab9aaff587ad1790f50
#
_entry.id   661259799091aab9aaff587ad1790f50
#
_cell.length_a   1.000
_cell.length_b   1.000
_cell.length_c   1.000
_cell.angle_alpha   90.00
_cell.angle_beta   90.00
_cell.angle_gamma   90.00
#
_symmetry.space_group_name_H-M   'P 1'
#
loop_
_entity.id
_entity.type
_entity.pdbx_description
1 polymer ?
#
loop_
_entity_poly.entity_id
_entity_poly.type
_entity_poly.pdbx_seq_one_letter_code
_entity_poly.pdbx_strand_id
1 'polypeptide(L)'
;MAKKALLMILDGWGIGKHGKGDVIYNTPTPYLDYLNAVSAHSQLQASGENVGLPHGQMGNSEVGHLNIGAGRVVYQDLVKINKACESGDILKNPGIVEAYSYAQKTGKKLHLMGLTSTGGVHSSLNHLFKLIEIGKEYQLKDVYVHCFMDGRDTDPRSGKGFIEDVEECCRKNGAHIASIIGRFYAMDRDKRWNRVKEAYDLLVKGEGKQADDLVKAMQESYDEGVTDEFIKAINNSKVNGTIEEGDVVIFINYRNDRAKEQTEVLTQQDLPEEGMTTVKGLKYYCMTPYDPNFKDVKVLFPKENVQDTLGEYLSRLGKKQLHTAETEKYAHVTFFFNGGREEPFEGEDRILVASPKVATYDLKPEMSAFEVKDKLVGAINTQEYDFIVVNFANGDMVGHTGVYHAIAKAVWAIDHCVEEVVEIAKTNGYEVIIIADHGNADNAINEDGTPNTAHSLNPVPFIYVTDNNSATVKDGRLADVAPSILHIMGLEQPADMTGECLISDNK
;
A
#
# COMPACT_ATOMS: atom_id res chain seq x y z
N MET A 1 -11.98 -34.41 -15.16
CA MET A 1 -12.87 -33.25 -15.38
C MET A 1 -12.21 -32.06 -14.69
N ALA A 2 -12.28 -30.87 -15.27
CA ALA A 2 -11.81 -29.65 -14.56
C ALA A 2 -12.63 -29.50 -13.27
N LYS A 3 -11.97 -29.32 -12.15
CA LYS A 3 -12.63 -29.14 -10.85
C LYS A 3 -13.07 -27.67 -10.71
N LYS A 4 -14.11 -27.46 -9.93
CA LYS A 4 -14.57 -26.12 -9.53
C LYS A 4 -13.85 -25.72 -8.26
N ALA A 5 -13.58 -24.42 -8.06
CA ALA A 5 -12.89 -23.91 -6.88
C ALA A 5 -13.74 -22.86 -6.14
N LEU A 6 -13.76 -22.97 -4.82
CA LEU A 6 -14.31 -21.97 -3.90
C LEU A 6 -13.18 -21.42 -3.03
N LEU A 7 -12.99 -20.11 -3.06
CA LEU A 7 -12.11 -19.39 -2.16
C LEU A 7 -12.95 -18.69 -1.09
N MET A 8 -12.70 -19.04 0.16
CA MET A 8 -13.34 -18.43 1.32
C MET A 8 -12.32 -17.63 2.10
N ILE A 9 -12.55 -16.33 2.24
CA ILE A 9 -11.69 -15.40 2.96
C ILE A 9 -12.39 -15.04 4.27
N LEU A 10 -11.82 -15.48 5.39
CA LEU A 10 -12.26 -15.13 6.74
C LEU A 10 -11.49 -13.88 7.17
N ASP A 11 -12.02 -12.71 6.88
CA ASP A 11 -11.35 -11.42 7.07
C ASP A 11 -10.93 -11.21 8.53
N GLY A 12 -9.67 -10.88 8.76
CA GLY A 12 -9.13 -10.67 10.10
C GLY A 12 -8.87 -11.94 10.92
N TRP A 13 -8.87 -13.14 10.30
CA TRP A 13 -8.67 -14.42 10.97
C TRP A 13 -7.19 -14.84 10.98
N GLY A 14 -6.40 -14.29 11.92
CA GLY A 14 -5.00 -14.64 12.09
C GLY A 14 -4.79 -15.93 12.89
N ILE A 15 -3.57 -16.49 12.79
CA ILE A 15 -3.09 -17.56 13.65
C ILE A 15 -2.36 -16.92 14.83
N GLY A 16 -3.05 -16.78 15.95
CA GLY A 16 -2.54 -16.07 17.13
C GLY A 16 -1.55 -16.88 17.96
N LYS A 17 -1.16 -16.32 19.09
CA LYS A 17 -0.17 -16.92 20.01
C LYS A 17 -0.80 -17.76 21.13
N HIS A 18 -2.09 -18.09 21.03
CA HIS A 18 -2.86 -18.85 22.01
C HIS A 18 -2.90 -18.20 23.41
N GLY A 19 -2.73 -16.87 23.47
CA GLY A 19 -2.82 -16.09 24.70
C GLY A 19 -4.25 -15.66 25.02
N LYS A 20 -4.40 -14.88 26.11
CA LYS A 20 -5.72 -14.36 26.55
C LYS A 20 -6.40 -13.45 25.52
N GLY A 21 -5.60 -12.77 24.70
CA GLY A 21 -6.10 -11.87 23.65
C GLY A 21 -6.48 -12.56 22.34
N ASP A 22 -6.18 -13.84 22.19
CA ASP A 22 -6.49 -14.64 21.01
C ASP A 22 -7.92 -15.15 21.10
N VAL A 23 -8.86 -14.37 20.54
CA VAL A 23 -10.29 -14.69 20.62
C VAL A 23 -10.63 -15.90 19.78
N ILE A 24 -9.94 -16.10 18.67
CA ILE A 24 -10.15 -17.26 17.80
C ILE A 24 -9.81 -18.54 18.54
N TYR A 25 -8.63 -18.61 19.16
CA TYR A 25 -8.21 -19.77 19.94
C TYR A 25 -9.10 -20.04 21.15
N ASN A 26 -9.56 -18.98 21.83
CA ASN A 26 -10.36 -19.10 23.05
C ASN A 26 -11.86 -19.28 22.80
N THR A 27 -12.31 -19.23 21.53
CA THR A 27 -13.73 -19.46 21.18
C THR A 27 -13.86 -20.84 20.53
N PRO A 28 -14.80 -21.68 20.97
CA PRO A 28 -15.06 -22.96 20.32
C PRO A 28 -15.45 -22.77 18.85
N THR A 29 -14.69 -23.39 17.95
CA THR A 29 -14.92 -23.40 16.49
C THR A 29 -14.88 -24.85 16.00
N PRO A 30 -15.88 -25.67 16.40
CA PRO A 30 -15.83 -27.11 16.22
C PRO A 30 -15.66 -27.55 14.78
N TYR A 31 -16.21 -26.83 13.81
CA TYR A 31 -16.08 -27.21 12.42
C TYR A 31 -14.72 -26.83 11.83
N LEU A 32 -14.21 -25.65 12.10
CA LEU A 32 -12.86 -25.25 11.68
C LEU A 32 -11.78 -26.09 12.38
N ASP A 33 -11.97 -26.44 13.66
CA ASP A 33 -11.11 -27.37 14.38
C ASP A 33 -11.10 -28.76 13.72
N TYR A 34 -12.28 -29.24 13.31
CA TYR A 34 -12.41 -30.49 12.55
C TYR A 34 -11.67 -30.39 11.20
N LEU A 35 -11.87 -29.32 10.43
CA LEU A 35 -11.18 -29.14 9.15
C LEU A 35 -9.65 -29.10 9.33
N ASN A 36 -9.15 -28.41 10.33
CA ASN A 36 -7.72 -28.39 10.66
C ASN A 36 -7.16 -29.80 11.02
N ALA A 37 -7.99 -30.66 11.60
CA ALA A 37 -7.58 -32.01 11.95
C ALA A 37 -7.57 -33.00 10.76
N VAL A 38 -8.44 -32.79 9.75
CA VAL A 38 -8.64 -33.77 8.67
C VAL A 38 -8.19 -33.29 7.28
N SER A 39 -8.03 -31.99 7.07
CA SER A 39 -7.66 -31.42 5.77
C SER A 39 -6.18 -31.04 5.72
N ALA A 40 -5.61 -31.02 4.52
CA ALA A 40 -4.29 -30.46 4.31
C ALA A 40 -4.32 -28.96 4.67
N HIS A 41 -3.45 -28.52 5.56
CA HIS A 41 -3.39 -27.15 6.02
C HIS A 41 -1.96 -26.64 6.22
N SER A 42 -1.79 -25.35 6.09
CA SER A 42 -0.54 -24.61 6.28
C SER A 42 -0.84 -23.18 6.70
N GLN A 43 0.14 -22.31 6.66
CA GLN A 43 -0.01 -20.89 6.97
C GLN A 43 0.53 -20.00 5.86
N LEU A 44 -0.05 -18.80 5.75
CA LEU A 44 0.37 -17.77 4.80
C LEU A 44 0.91 -16.55 5.53
N GLN A 45 2.00 -15.99 5.01
CA GLN A 45 2.46 -14.67 5.41
C GLN A 45 1.55 -13.59 4.81
N ALA A 46 1.03 -12.71 5.66
CA ALA A 46 0.02 -11.70 5.30
C ALA A 46 0.43 -10.28 5.72
N SER A 47 1.71 -10.03 6.01
CA SER A 47 2.21 -8.74 6.48
C SER A 47 3.57 -8.39 5.89
N GLY A 48 3.97 -7.13 6.03
CA GLY A 48 5.28 -6.62 5.61
C GLY A 48 5.58 -6.89 4.15
N GLU A 49 6.82 -7.19 3.85
CA GLU A 49 7.30 -7.36 2.46
C GLU A 49 6.64 -8.53 1.72
N ASN A 50 6.09 -9.50 2.43
CA ASN A 50 5.38 -10.63 1.84
C ASN A 50 4.09 -10.22 1.11
N VAL A 51 3.58 -9.04 1.40
CA VAL A 51 2.40 -8.44 0.75
C VAL A 51 2.72 -7.07 0.11
N GLY A 52 4.00 -6.74 -0.03
CA GLY A 52 4.46 -5.50 -0.68
C GLY A 52 4.41 -4.26 0.21
N LEU A 53 4.28 -4.43 1.53
CA LEU A 53 4.36 -3.39 2.54
C LEU A 53 5.77 -3.28 3.14
N PRO A 54 6.13 -2.16 3.80
CA PRO A 54 7.37 -2.07 4.55
C PRO A 54 7.53 -3.18 5.59
N HIS A 55 8.78 -3.52 5.90
CA HIS A 55 9.08 -4.49 6.95
C HIS A 55 8.40 -4.14 8.27
N GLY A 56 7.77 -5.12 8.93
CA GLY A 56 7.08 -4.94 10.21
C GLY A 56 5.74 -4.22 10.13
N GLN A 57 5.26 -3.86 8.95
CA GLN A 57 3.92 -3.27 8.78
C GLN A 57 2.85 -4.36 8.70
N MET A 58 1.78 -4.20 9.48
CA MET A 58 0.62 -5.09 9.46
C MET A 58 -0.06 -5.06 8.09
N GLY A 59 -0.53 -6.21 7.63
CA GLY A 59 -1.40 -6.32 6.47
C GLY A 59 -2.74 -5.62 6.66
N ASN A 60 -3.46 -5.45 5.58
CA ASN A 60 -4.82 -4.92 5.57
C ASN A 60 -5.61 -5.53 4.41
N SER A 61 -6.93 -5.36 4.44
CA SER A 61 -7.81 -6.02 3.47
C SER A 61 -7.58 -5.57 2.02
N GLU A 62 -7.25 -4.29 1.79
CA GLU A 62 -6.97 -3.77 0.44
C GLU A 62 -5.76 -4.47 -0.17
N VAL A 63 -4.64 -4.43 0.54
CA VAL A 63 -3.38 -5.06 0.11
C VAL A 63 -3.52 -6.58 0.05
N GLY A 64 -4.18 -7.20 1.04
CA GLY A 64 -4.40 -8.64 1.09
C GLY A 64 -5.16 -9.15 -0.15
N HIS A 65 -6.34 -8.59 -0.42
CA HIS A 65 -7.16 -8.99 -1.56
C HIS A 65 -6.50 -8.69 -2.91
N LEU A 66 -5.75 -7.58 -2.99
CA LEU A 66 -4.98 -7.27 -4.20
C LEU A 66 -3.91 -8.34 -4.49
N ASN A 67 -3.15 -8.76 -3.48
CA ASN A 67 -2.13 -9.81 -3.65
C ASN A 67 -2.75 -11.18 -3.96
N ILE A 68 -3.87 -11.53 -3.30
CA ILE A 68 -4.60 -12.78 -3.53
C ILE A 68 -5.08 -12.84 -4.99
N GLY A 69 -5.75 -11.79 -5.46
CA GLY A 69 -6.27 -11.74 -6.84
C GLY A 69 -5.19 -11.61 -7.91
N ALA A 70 -4.10 -10.91 -7.62
CA ALA A 70 -2.98 -10.72 -8.55
C ALA A 70 -2.12 -11.98 -8.72
N GLY A 71 -2.11 -12.91 -7.77
CA GLY A 71 -1.23 -14.07 -7.81
C GLY A 71 0.25 -13.69 -7.76
N ARG A 72 0.56 -12.52 -7.24
CA ARG A 72 1.92 -11.98 -7.06
C ARG A 72 1.98 -10.94 -5.97
N VAL A 73 3.17 -10.66 -5.45
CA VAL A 73 3.36 -9.55 -4.51
C VAL A 73 3.27 -8.23 -5.26
N VAL A 74 2.27 -7.40 -4.91
CA VAL A 74 2.09 -6.06 -5.46
C VAL A 74 2.70 -5.06 -4.49
N TYR A 75 3.87 -4.53 -4.84
CA TYR A 75 4.61 -3.63 -3.97
C TYR A 75 3.96 -2.24 -3.90
N GLN A 76 3.79 -1.72 -2.69
CA GLN A 76 3.44 -0.33 -2.44
C GLN A 76 4.58 0.61 -2.91
N ASP A 77 4.24 1.85 -3.24
CA ASP A 77 5.19 2.81 -3.83
C ASP A 77 6.51 2.92 -3.05
N LEU A 78 6.44 3.05 -1.72
CA LEU A 78 7.64 3.09 -0.88
C LEU A 78 8.55 1.87 -1.08
N VAL A 79 7.98 0.68 -1.03
CA VAL A 79 8.75 -0.57 -1.14
C VAL A 79 9.26 -0.77 -2.56
N LYS A 80 8.46 -0.44 -3.59
CA LYS A 80 8.85 -0.48 -4.99
C LYS A 80 10.07 0.41 -5.26
N ILE A 81 10.05 1.64 -4.74
CA ILE A 81 11.14 2.59 -4.90
C ILE A 81 12.37 2.16 -4.09
N ASN A 82 12.18 1.68 -2.84
CA ASN A 82 13.27 1.13 -2.04
C ASN A 82 14.02 0.03 -2.81
N LYS A 83 13.28 -0.96 -3.32
CA LYS A 83 13.87 -2.05 -4.10
C LYS A 83 14.61 -1.56 -5.34
N ALA A 84 14.06 -0.59 -6.06
CA ALA A 84 14.73 0.00 -7.23
C ALA A 84 16.03 0.72 -6.85
N CYS A 85 16.06 1.39 -5.69
CA CYS A 85 17.28 2.04 -5.17
C CYS A 85 18.32 1.01 -4.73
N GLU A 86 17.92 -0.03 -4.01
CA GLU A 86 18.80 -1.08 -3.47
C GLU A 86 19.40 -1.96 -4.58
N SER A 87 18.60 -2.38 -5.55
CA SER A 87 19.06 -3.18 -6.69
C SER A 87 19.87 -2.38 -7.73
N GLY A 88 19.78 -1.05 -7.68
CA GLY A 88 20.32 -0.16 -8.71
C GLY A 88 19.46 -0.05 -9.98
N ASP A 89 18.28 -0.66 -10.02
CA ASP A 89 17.38 -0.56 -11.18
C ASP A 89 16.83 0.85 -11.39
N ILE A 90 16.87 1.70 -10.37
CA ILE A 90 16.55 3.12 -10.52
C ILE A 90 17.42 3.81 -11.59
N LEU A 91 18.64 3.36 -11.79
CA LEU A 91 19.54 3.85 -12.86
C LEU A 91 19.06 3.52 -14.27
N LYS A 92 18.18 2.53 -14.42
CA LYS A 92 17.57 2.12 -15.69
C LYS A 92 16.18 2.77 -15.88
N ASN A 93 15.66 3.47 -14.88
CA ASN A 93 14.38 4.16 -14.99
C ASN A 93 14.44 5.21 -16.11
N PRO A 94 13.55 5.15 -17.12
CA PRO A 94 13.63 6.04 -18.28
C PRO A 94 13.56 7.53 -17.92
N GLY A 95 12.76 7.89 -16.93
CA GLY A 95 12.63 9.26 -16.45
C GLY A 95 13.91 9.75 -15.76
N ILE A 96 14.55 8.91 -14.95
CA ILE A 96 15.84 9.21 -14.31
C ILE A 96 16.92 9.39 -15.40
N VAL A 97 17.04 8.45 -16.33
CA VAL A 97 18.00 8.55 -17.43
C VAL A 97 17.80 9.85 -18.22
N GLU A 98 16.57 10.19 -18.54
CA GLU A 98 16.24 11.40 -19.27
C GLU A 98 16.58 12.67 -18.48
N ALA A 99 16.15 12.76 -17.20
CA ALA A 99 16.38 13.92 -16.34
C ALA A 99 17.86 14.24 -16.18
N TYR A 100 18.66 13.25 -15.82
CA TYR A 100 20.08 13.43 -15.57
C TYR A 100 20.89 13.63 -16.87
N SER A 101 20.55 12.91 -17.95
CA SER A 101 21.18 13.14 -19.26
C SER A 101 20.88 14.54 -19.81
N TYR A 102 19.67 15.04 -19.61
CA TYR A 102 19.32 16.39 -20.02
C TYR A 102 20.15 17.44 -19.26
N ALA A 103 20.20 17.34 -17.93
CA ALA A 103 21.00 18.23 -17.10
C ALA A 103 22.48 18.19 -17.50
N GLN A 104 23.03 16.99 -17.73
CA GLN A 104 24.42 16.80 -18.16
C GLN A 104 24.71 17.45 -19.52
N LYS A 105 23.83 17.27 -20.50
CA LYS A 105 24.01 17.78 -21.88
C LYS A 105 23.83 19.29 -21.99
N THR A 106 22.93 19.86 -21.19
CA THR A 106 22.55 21.26 -21.29
C THR A 106 23.26 22.16 -20.28
N GLY A 107 23.84 21.57 -19.23
CA GLY A 107 24.40 22.33 -18.09
C GLY A 107 23.33 23.00 -17.24
N LYS A 108 22.06 22.60 -17.35
CA LYS A 108 20.98 23.08 -16.51
C LYS A 108 21.05 22.47 -15.13
N LYS A 109 20.56 23.20 -14.13
CA LYS A 109 20.54 22.74 -12.73
C LYS A 109 19.58 21.56 -12.57
N LEU A 110 19.95 20.64 -11.67
CA LEU A 110 19.08 19.59 -11.18
C LEU A 110 18.64 19.92 -9.75
N HIS A 111 17.35 20.04 -9.53
CA HIS A 111 16.74 20.31 -8.24
C HIS A 111 16.05 19.04 -7.72
N LEU A 112 16.41 18.62 -6.51
CA LEU A 112 15.74 17.56 -5.76
C LEU A 112 14.98 18.23 -4.62
N MET A 113 13.66 18.14 -4.58
CA MET A 113 12.87 18.77 -3.53
C MET A 113 11.87 17.81 -2.90
N GLY A 114 11.56 18.00 -1.64
CA GLY A 114 10.55 17.23 -0.94
C GLY A 114 10.79 17.08 0.55
N LEU A 115 9.92 16.30 1.19
CA LEU A 115 9.98 16.06 2.62
C LEU A 115 11.26 15.30 2.99
N THR A 116 12.02 15.87 3.91
CA THR A 116 13.34 15.42 4.30
C THR A 116 13.29 14.85 5.71
N SER A 117 12.92 13.59 5.82
CA SER A 117 12.82 12.88 7.11
C SER A 117 12.87 11.35 6.92
N THR A 118 12.96 10.64 8.05
CA THR A 118 12.86 9.18 8.14
C THR A 118 11.45 8.67 8.38
N GLY A 119 10.43 9.55 8.40
CA GLY A 119 9.04 9.19 8.73
C GLY A 119 8.38 8.19 7.79
N GLY A 120 8.80 8.14 6.52
CA GLY A 120 8.38 7.13 5.55
C GLY A 120 6.90 7.24 5.13
N VAL A 121 6.23 8.36 5.42
CA VAL A 121 4.82 8.57 5.06
C VAL A 121 4.67 9.22 3.67
N HIS A 122 5.46 10.24 3.38
CA HIS A 122 5.39 11.00 2.13
C HIS A 122 6.62 10.82 1.24
N SER A 123 7.77 10.55 1.84
CA SER A 123 9.07 10.46 1.19
C SER A 123 10.02 9.57 2.00
N SER A 124 11.21 9.34 1.47
CA SER A 124 12.28 8.63 2.17
C SER A 124 13.62 9.33 1.94
N LEU A 125 14.40 9.52 3.01
CA LEU A 125 15.77 10.02 2.92
C LEU A 125 16.65 9.12 2.06
N ASN A 126 16.45 7.80 2.09
CA ASN A 126 17.22 6.87 1.28
C ASN A 126 17.02 7.12 -0.22
N HIS A 127 15.80 7.48 -0.63
CA HIS A 127 15.52 7.86 -2.02
C HIS A 127 16.27 9.15 -2.40
N LEU A 128 16.23 10.16 -1.51
CA LEU A 128 16.96 11.42 -1.72
C LEU A 128 18.46 11.17 -1.85
N PHE A 129 19.04 10.39 -0.95
CA PHE A 129 20.48 10.07 -0.99
C PHE A 129 20.86 9.37 -2.30
N LYS A 130 20.05 8.41 -2.73
CA LYS A 130 20.28 7.73 -4.01
C LYS A 130 20.22 8.66 -5.20
N LEU A 131 19.25 9.58 -5.24
CA LEU A 131 19.15 10.60 -6.30
C LEU A 131 20.36 11.56 -6.30
N ILE A 132 20.87 11.94 -5.14
CA ILE A 132 22.09 12.74 -5.01
C ILE A 132 23.30 11.97 -5.56
N GLU A 133 23.45 10.70 -5.20
CA GLU A 133 24.52 9.83 -5.71
C GLU A 133 24.52 9.70 -7.24
N ILE A 134 23.34 9.56 -7.85
CA ILE A 134 23.18 9.51 -9.30
C ILE A 134 23.71 10.80 -9.95
N GLY A 135 23.53 11.95 -9.31
CA GLY A 135 24.09 13.22 -9.80
C GLY A 135 25.60 13.17 -10.00
N LYS A 136 26.32 12.52 -9.08
CA LYS A 136 27.77 12.29 -9.19
C LYS A 136 28.12 11.32 -10.32
N GLU A 137 27.34 10.24 -10.49
CA GLU A 137 27.56 9.26 -11.58
C GLU A 137 27.45 9.94 -12.96
N TYR A 138 26.51 10.86 -13.12
CA TYR A 138 26.34 11.69 -14.31
C TYR A 138 27.29 12.90 -14.37
N GLN A 139 28.17 13.08 -13.37
CA GLN A 139 29.13 14.19 -13.28
C GLN A 139 28.44 15.57 -13.36
N LEU A 140 27.26 15.69 -12.79
CA LEU A 140 26.55 16.97 -12.73
C LEU A 140 27.27 17.93 -11.79
N LYS A 141 27.35 19.22 -12.20
CA LYS A 141 28.02 20.28 -11.42
C LYS A 141 27.05 20.99 -10.49
N ASP A 142 25.79 21.09 -10.90
CA ASP A 142 24.77 21.92 -10.28
C ASP A 142 23.58 21.06 -9.83
N VAL A 143 23.78 20.36 -8.71
CA VAL A 143 22.73 19.54 -8.04
C VAL A 143 22.37 20.22 -6.72
N TYR A 144 21.11 20.64 -6.63
CA TYR A 144 20.57 21.37 -5.48
C TYR A 144 19.45 20.61 -4.78
N VAL A 145 19.47 20.61 -3.46
CA VAL A 145 18.46 19.98 -2.62
C VAL A 145 17.64 21.03 -1.90
N HIS A 146 16.32 20.95 -2.00
CA HIS A 146 15.38 21.80 -1.27
C HIS A 146 14.68 20.94 -0.22
N CYS A 147 15.04 21.15 1.05
CA CYS A 147 14.60 20.32 2.16
C CYS A 147 13.29 20.86 2.76
N PHE A 148 12.22 20.07 2.69
CA PHE A 148 10.98 20.35 3.42
C PHE A 148 11.03 19.62 4.75
N MET A 149 10.91 20.35 5.88
CA MET A 149 11.06 19.78 7.21
C MET A 149 9.76 19.19 7.72
N ASP A 150 9.84 18.05 8.41
CA ASP A 150 8.70 17.23 8.81
C ASP A 150 8.08 17.66 10.14
N GLY A 151 8.58 17.17 11.25
CA GLY A 151 8.08 17.45 12.60
C GLY A 151 6.66 16.98 12.91
N ARG A 152 6.05 16.20 12.00
CA ARG A 152 4.70 15.65 12.11
C ARG A 152 4.70 14.13 12.10
N ASP A 153 5.44 13.53 11.16
CA ASP A 153 5.63 12.09 11.05
C ASP A 153 6.94 11.65 11.74
N THR A 154 7.69 12.60 12.29
CA THR A 154 8.91 12.45 13.09
C THR A 154 8.90 13.41 14.27
N ASP A 155 9.84 13.24 15.23
CA ASP A 155 9.99 14.16 16.35
C ASP A 155 10.14 15.61 15.86
N PRO A 156 9.45 16.59 16.48
CA PRO A 156 9.40 17.98 16.02
C PRO A 156 10.75 18.72 15.97
N ARG A 157 11.83 18.14 16.53
CA ARG A 157 13.18 18.71 16.54
C ARG A 157 14.24 17.76 15.97
N SER A 158 13.84 16.74 15.24
CA SER A 158 14.76 15.80 14.61
C SER A 158 15.37 16.32 13.29
N GLY A 159 14.75 17.35 12.70
CA GLY A 159 15.13 17.89 11.39
C GLY A 159 16.56 18.36 11.27
N LYS A 160 17.13 18.92 12.35
CA LYS A 160 18.55 19.32 12.37
C LYS A 160 19.47 18.14 12.02
N GLY A 161 19.24 16.97 12.63
CA GLY A 161 20.01 15.77 12.33
C GLY A 161 19.83 15.30 10.87
N PHE A 162 18.62 15.42 10.32
CA PHE A 162 18.39 15.11 8.90
C PHE A 162 19.13 16.07 7.97
N ILE A 163 19.22 17.35 8.31
CA ILE A 163 20.03 18.32 7.53
C ILE A 163 21.51 17.97 7.60
N GLU A 164 22.04 17.59 8.77
CA GLU A 164 23.43 17.12 8.90
C GLU A 164 23.71 15.91 7.99
N ASP A 165 22.81 14.92 7.96
CA ASP A 165 22.93 13.75 7.09
C ASP A 165 22.87 14.11 5.59
N VAL A 166 21.98 15.03 5.20
CA VAL A 166 21.88 15.50 3.82
C VAL A 166 23.11 16.31 3.42
N GLU A 167 23.63 17.19 4.28
CA GLU A 167 24.87 17.92 4.02
C GLU A 167 26.05 16.98 3.79
N GLU A 168 26.17 15.94 4.62
CA GLU A 168 27.23 14.94 4.47
C GLU A 168 27.10 14.16 3.13
N CYS A 169 25.89 13.78 2.77
CA CYS A 169 25.62 13.13 1.49
C CYS A 169 25.95 14.07 0.32
N CYS A 170 25.52 15.33 0.39
CA CYS A 170 25.81 16.35 -0.62
C CYS A 170 27.32 16.57 -0.78
N ARG A 171 28.04 16.71 0.33
CA ARG A 171 29.50 16.93 0.34
C ARG A 171 30.24 15.78 -0.35
N LYS A 172 29.84 14.53 -0.10
CA LYS A 172 30.44 13.35 -0.73
C LYS A 172 30.18 13.25 -2.23
N ASN A 173 29.08 13.84 -2.70
CA ASN A 173 28.60 13.65 -4.07
C ASN A 173 28.63 14.93 -4.92
N GLY A 174 29.15 16.04 -4.41
CA GLY A 174 29.26 17.30 -5.15
C GLY A 174 27.93 18.02 -5.36
N ALA A 175 26.95 17.80 -4.46
CA ALA A 175 25.68 18.49 -4.44
C ALA A 175 25.63 19.53 -3.30
N HIS A 176 24.57 20.32 -3.23
CA HIS A 176 24.39 21.37 -2.24
C HIS A 176 22.96 21.45 -1.76
N ILE A 177 22.74 21.66 -0.45
CA ILE A 177 21.43 22.10 0.04
C ILE A 177 21.25 23.57 -0.36
N ALA A 178 20.20 23.86 -1.12
CA ALA A 178 19.88 25.20 -1.56
C ALA A 178 18.94 25.92 -0.58
N SER A 179 17.99 25.20 0.00
CA SER A 179 16.99 25.83 0.86
C SER A 179 16.35 24.85 1.84
N ILE A 180 15.82 25.40 2.94
CA ILE A 180 15.07 24.68 3.97
C ILE A 180 13.77 25.43 4.27
N ILE A 181 12.65 24.71 4.40
CA ILE A 181 11.37 25.26 4.83
C ILE A 181 10.50 24.16 5.46
N GLY A 182 9.66 24.50 6.43
CA GLY A 182 8.73 23.56 7.06
C GLY A 182 7.61 23.12 6.11
N ARG A 183 7.16 21.88 6.28
CA ARG A 183 6.06 21.27 5.50
C ARG A 183 4.74 22.02 5.63
N PHE A 184 4.54 22.78 6.69
CA PHE A 184 3.36 23.63 6.86
C PHE A 184 3.18 24.60 5.70
N TYR A 185 4.27 25.07 5.08
CA TYR A 185 4.29 25.95 3.93
C TYR A 185 4.40 25.17 2.61
N ALA A 186 5.37 24.28 2.51
CA ALA A 186 5.72 23.60 1.27
C ALA A 186 4.79 22.45 0.88
N MET A 187 3.96 21.97 1.81
CA MET A 187 3.15 20.77 1.64
C MET A 187 1.70 21.01 2.10
N ASP A 188 1.13 22.17 1.80
CA ASP A 188 -0.30 22.43 1.98
C ASP A 188 -1.13 21.53 1.05
N ARG A 189 -2.40 21.29 1.40
CA ARG A 189 -3.36 20.53 0.57
C ARG A 189 -4.77 21.10 0.58
N ASP A 190 -4.92 22.30 1.16
CA ASP A 190 -6.21 22.97 1.36
C ASP A 190 -6.29 24.30 0.60
N LYS A 191 -5.43 24.47 -0.44
CA LYS A 191 -5.34 25.69 -1.28
C LYS A 191 -5.11 26.96 -0.49
N ARG A 192 -4.29 26.86 0.55
CA ARG A 192 -3.84 28.03 1.31
C ARG A 192 -2.65 28.66 0.61
N TRP A 193 -2.93 29.36 -0.48
CA TRP A 193 -1.92 29.91 -1.39
C TRP A 193 -0.90 30.81 -0.72
N ASN A 194 -1.26 31.51 0.35
CA ASN A 194 -0.32 32.28 1.16
C ASN A 194 0.80 31.43 1.78
N ARG A 195 0.53 30.16 2.13
CA ARG A 195 1.55 29.23 2.62
C ARG A 195 2.40 28.69 1.47
N VAL A 196 1.73 28.24 0.41
CA VAL A 196 2.38 27.71 -0.80
C VAL A 196 3.33 28.75 -1.38
N LYS A 197 2.92 30.03 -1.35
CA LYS A 197 3.73 31.17 -1.82
C LYS A 197 5.05 31.30 -1.05
N GLU A 198 5.08 31.10 0.25
CA GLU A 198 6.33 31.20 1.00
C GLU A 198 7.38 30.17 0.52
N ALA A 199 6.92 28.94 0.20
CA ALA A 199 7.80 27.93 -0.39
C ALA A 199 8.14 28.26 -1.86
N TYR A 200 7.17 28.72 -2.65
CA TYR A 200 7.40 29.15 -4.03
C TYR A 200 8.45 30.28 -4.13
N ASP A 201 8.30 31.32 -3.33
CA ASP A 201 9.25 32.46 -3.33
C ASP A 201 10.66 32.03 -2.90
N LEU A 202 10.77 31.11 -1.96
CA LEU A 202 12.06 30.51 -1.59
C LEU A 202 12.66 29.71 -2.76
N LEU A 203 11.89 28.86 -3.40
CA LEU A 203 12.36 27.96 -4.46
C LEU A 203 12.74 28.72 -5.75
N VAL A 204 11.97 29.75 -6.12
CA VAL A 204 12.13 30.46 -7.40
C VAL A 204 12.92 31.74 -7.27
N LYS A 205 12.81 32.45 -6.14
CA LYS A 205 13.41 33.77 -5.94
C LYS A 205 14.54 33.77 -4.89
N GLY A 206 14.68 32.70 -4.12
CA GLY A 206 15.62 32.62 -2.99
C GLY A 206 15.23 33.54 -1.82
N GLU A 207 13.96 33.90 -1.72
CA GLU A 207 13.43 34.74 -0.65
C GLU A 207 13.36 33.93 0.66
N GLY A 208 13.95 34.45 1.74
CA GLY A 208 14.01 33.82 3.04
C GLY A 208 15.18 34.33 3.86
N LYS A 209 15.34 33.80 5.08
CA LYS A 209 16.51 34.05 5.92
C LYS A 209 17.75 33.56 5.20
N GLN A 210 18.70 34.45 4.94
CA GLN A 210 19.97 34.08 4.32
C GLN A 210 20.89 33.45 5.38
N ALA A 211 21.37 32.25 5.14
CA ALA A 211 22.24 31.52 6.05
C ALA A 211 23.41 30.89 5.30
N ASP A 212 24.60 30.96 5.88
CA ASP A 212 25.80 30.29 5.39
C ASP A 212 26.13 28.98 6.13
N ASP A 213 25.42 28.74 7.24
CA ASP A 213 25.44 27.52 8.04
C ASP A 213 23.99 27.08 8.32
N LEU A 214 23.53 26.08 7.59
CA LEU A 214 22.14 25.64 7.64
C LEU A 214 21.81 24.87 8.92
N VAL A 215 22.76 24.12 9.47
CA VAL A 215 22.60 23.39 10.74
C VAL A 215 22.43 24.37 11.89
N LYS A 216 23.25 25.44 11.89
CA LYS A 216 23.13 26.53 12.84
C LYS A 216 21.79 27.27 12.71
N ALA A 217 21.37 27.55 11.48
CA ALA A 217 20.08 28.20 11.22
C ALA A 217 18.87 27.38 11.71
N MET A 218 18.94 26.04 11.61
CA MET A 218 17.97 25.13 12.22
C MET A 218 17.96 25.25 13.74
N GLN A 219 19.14 25.27 14.39
CA GLN A 219 19.22 25.40 15.83
C GLN A 219 18.66 26.76 16.32
N GLU A 220 18.97 27.84 15.61
CA GLU A 220 18.42 29.17 15.91
C GLU A 220 16.89 29.17 15.87
N SER A 221 16.27 28.48 14.89
CA SER A 221 14.81 28.32 14.81
C SER A 221 14.27 27.60 16.05
N TYR A 222 14.93 26.54 16.50
CA TYR A 222 14.54 25.82 17.72
C TYR A 222 14.68 26.67 18.99
N ASP A 223 15.72 27.49 19.07
CA ASP A 223 15.94 28.39 20.18
C ASP A 223 14.86 29.50 20.26
N GLU A 224 14.29 29.86 19.11
CA GLU A 224 13.14 30.76 18.98
C GLU A 224 11.79 30.03 19.22
N GLY A 225 11.79 28.73 19.50
CA GLY A 225 10.59 27.94 19.75
C GLY A 225 9.89 27.45 18.49
N VAL A 226 10.49 27.60 17.30
CA VAL A 226 9.96 27.14 16.03
C VAL A 226 10.47 25.74 15.74
N THR A 227 9.57 24.77 15.62
CA THR A 227 9.88 23.36 15.34
C THR A 227 9.84 23.05 13.84
N ASP A 228 10.28 21.86 13.45
CA ASP A 228 10.48 21.45 12.05
C ASP A 228 9.30 21.79 11.13
N GLU A 229 8.07 21.41 11.51
CA GLU A 229 6.87 21.64 10.69
C GLU A 229 6.71 23.12 10.29
N PHE A 230 7.10 24.03 11.16
CA PHE A 230 6.85 25.48 11.04
C PHE A 230 8.08 26.30 10.71
N ILE A 231 9.22 25.67 10.39
CA ILE A 231 10.44 26.39 10.01
C ILE A 231 10.16 27.31 8.83
N LYS A 232 10.49 28.59 9.04
CA LYS A 232 10.39 29.63 8.00
C LYS A 232 11.43 29.41 6.90
N ALA A 233 11.18 29.99 5.74
CA ALA A 233 12.08 29.92 4.61
C ALA A 233 13.54 30.31 4.98
N ILE A 234 14.48 29.40 4.72
CA ILE A 234 15.93 29.60 4.89
C ILE A 234 16.59 29.31 3.55
N ASN A 235 17.31 30.30 3.02
CA ASN A 235 18.06 30.19 1.77
C ASN A 235 19.57 30.06 2.09
N ASN A 236 20.24 29.12 1.43
CA ASN A 236 21.69 28.98 1.53
C ASN A 236 22.37 30.10 0.73
N SER A 237 22.98 31.05 1.43
CA SER A 237 23.65 32.20 0.82
C SER A 237 24.94 31.85 0.04
N LYS A 238 25.48 30.63 0.22
CA LYS A 238 26.71 30.18 -0.46
C LYS A 238 26.49 29.65 -1.88
N VAL A 239 25.24 29.42 -2.28
CA VAL A 239 24.92 28.79 -3.57
C VAL A 239 23.79 29.55 -4.27
N ASN A 240 23.77 29.49 -5.59
CA ASN A 240 22.66 29.97 -6.40
C ASN A 240 21.76 28.79 -6.81
N GLY A 241 20.95 28.33 -5.86
CA GLY A 241 20.10 27.16 -6.02
C GLY A 241 18.64 27.47 -6.36
N THR A 242 18.30 28.65 -6.85
CA THR A 242 16.95 29.00 -7.32
C THR A 242 16.57 28.21 -8.56
N ILE A 243 15.31 27.82 -8.65
CA ILE A 243 14.75 27.13 -9.83
C ILE A 243 14.53 28.15 -10.95
N GLU A 244 15.15 27.91 -12.09
CA GLU A 244 15.11 28.80 -13.24
C GLU A 244 14.55 28.12 -14.50
N GLU A 245 14.28 28.92 -15.53
CA GLU A 245 13.76 28.43 -16.81
C GLU A 245 14.63 27.32 -17.40
N GLY A 246 13.99 26.21 -17.77
CA GLY A 246 14.66 25.07 -18.39
C GLY A 246 15.41 24.14 -17.43
N ASP A 247 15.37 24.37 -16.13
CA ASP A 247 15.98 23.48 -15.13
C ASP A 247 15.23 22.16 -15.01
N VAL A 248 15.89 21.20 -14.36
CA VAL A 248 15.29 19.91 -14.03
C VAL A 248 14.86 19.91 -12.58
N VAL A 249 13.63 19.47 -12.31
CA VAL A 249 13.10 19.31 -10.96
C VAL A 249 12.60 17.89 -10.76
N ILE A 250 13.02 17.25 -9.68
CA ILE A 250 12.48 15.97 -9.22
C ILE A 250 11.87 16.20 -7.85
N PHE A 251 10.55 16.02 -7.74
CA PHE A 251 9.84 16.04 -6.47
C PHE A 251 9.83 14.62 -5.89
N ILE A 252 10.55 14.42 -4.78
CA ILE A 252 10.84 13.09 -4.23
C ILE A 252 9.69 12.44 -3.46
N ASN A 253 8.61 13.17 -3.18
CA ASN A 253 7.46 12.62 -2.47
C ASN A 253 6.75 11.56 -3.33
N TYR A 254 6.52 10.37 -2.78
CA TYR A 254 5.75 9.33 -3.44
C TYR A 254 4.26 9.35 -3.03
N ARG A 255 3.88 10.03 -1.96
CA ARG A 255 2.48 10.29 -1.62
C ARG A 255 2.04 11.62 -2.20
N ASN A 256 0.93 11.61 -2.95
CA ASN A 256 0.52 12.68 -3.84
C ASN A 256 -0.24 13.84 -3.17
N ASP A 257 -0.99 13.60 -2.08
CA ASP A 257 -1.97 14.55 -1.53
C ASP A 257 -1.39 15.92 -1.15
N ARG A 258 -0.12 15.97 -0.73
CA ARG A 258 0.58 17.21 -0.33
C ARG A 258 1.67 17.69 -1.30
N ALA A 259 1.82 16.99 -2.42
CA ALA A 259 2.77 17.39 -3.46
C ALA A 259 2.09 18.17 -4.62
N LYS A 260 0.76 18.16 -4.69
CA LYS A 260 -0.02 18.72 -5.78
C LYS A 260 0.16 20.23 -5.92
N GLU A 261 -0.08 20.98 -4.86
CA GLU A 261 -0.16 22.45 -4.93
C GLU A 261 1.17 23.09 -5.31
N GLN A 262 2.29 22.61 -4.75
CA GLN A 262 3.61 23.10 -5.14
C GLN A 262 3.95 22.74 -6.60
N THR A 263 3.52 21.58 -7.07
CA THR A 263 3.65 21.19 -8.49
C THR A 263 2.79 22.06 -9.38
N GLU A 264 1.55 22.36 -8.95
CA GLU A 264 0.59 23.19 -9.69
C GLU A 264 1.14 24.59 -9.95
N VAL A 265 1.64 25.28 -8.92
CA VAL A 265 2.15 26.65 -9.05
C VAL A 265 3.48 26.74 -9.81
N LEU A 266 4.27 25.67 -9.82
CA LEU A 266 5.51 25.64 -10.59
C LEU A 266 5.30 25.30 -12.07
N THR A 267 4.24 24.54 -12.42
CA THR A 267 4.13 23.93 -13.75
C THR A 267 2.77 24.09 -14.44
N GLN A 268 1.65 24.25 -13.71
CA GLN A 268 0.32 24.11 -14.30
C GLN A 268 -0.47 25.40 -14.42
N GLN A 269 -0.43 26.24 -13.39
CA GLN A 269 -1.31 27.40 -13.32
C GLN A 269 -0.59 28.63 -12.76
N ASP A 270 -0.66 29.73 -13.50
CA ASP A 270 -0.29 31.05 -13.01
C ASP A 270 -1.34 31.55 -12.02
N LEU A 271 -0.90 32.05 -10.88
CA LEU A 271 -1.71 32.69 -9.85
C LEU A 271 -1.20 34.14 -9.64
N PRO A 272 -1.46 35.05 -10.59
CA PRO A 272 -0.89 36.42 -10.57
C PRO A 272 -1.38 37.23 -9.36
N GLU A 273 -2.60 37.00 -8.89
CA GLU A 273 -3.14 37.65 -7.68
C GLU A 273 -2.38 37.30 -6.44
N GLU A 274 -1.81 36.06 -6.40
CA GLU A 274 -0.96 35.57 -5.33
C GLU A 274 0.54 35.80 -5.60
N GLY A 275 0.88 36.40 -6.77
CA GLY A 275 2.26 36.71 -7.15
C GLY A 275 3.09 35.46 -7.51
N MET A 276 2.45 34.40 -7.98
CA MET A 276 3.09 33.17 -8.45
C MET A 276 2.82 32.96 -9.93
N THR A 277 3.87 32.57 -10.66
CA THR A 277 3.80 32.25 -12.10
C THR A 277 4.56 30.93 -12.34
N THR A 278 4.09 30.13 -13.28
CA THR A 278 4.76 28.90 -13.68
C THR A 278 6.16 29.19 -14.24
N VAL A 279 7.09 28.32 -13.94
CA VAL A 279 8.47 28.42 -14.46
C VAL A 279 8.54 27.73 -15.82
N LYS A 280 8.86 28.51 -16.86
CA LYS A 280 8.85 28.00 -18.23
C LYS A 280 9.92 26.95 -18.50
N GLY A 281 9.55 25.97 -19.32
CA GLY A 281 10.49 24.99 -19.86
C GLY A 281 11.07 24.02 -18.83
N LEU A 282 10.55 23.97 -17.60
CA LEU A 282 10.97 22.99 -16.61
C LEU A 282 10.87 21.56 -17.14
N LYS A 283 11.87 20.76 -16.85
CA LYS A 283 11.81 19.31 -16.97
C LYS A 283 11.40 18.78 -15.60
N TYR A 284 10.09 18.64 -15.39
CA TYR A 284 9.54 18.33 -14.07
C TYR A 284 9.15 16.87 -13.95
N TYR A 285 9.64 16.22 -12.89
CA TYR A 285 9.41 14.81 -12.60
C TYR A 285 8.77 14.64 -11.23
N CYS A 286 7.63 13.98 -11.21
CA CYS A 286 6.96 13.53 -9.99
C CYS A 286 7.44 12.11 -9.68
N MET A 287 7.71 11.80 -8.42
CA MET A 287 8.08 10.44 -8.03
C MET A 287 6.99 9.43 -8.39
N THR A 288 5.73 9.78 -8.10
CA THR A 288 4.52 9.03 -8.44
C THR A 288 3.50 9.94 -9.11
N PRO A 289 2.38 9.46 -9.67
CA PRO A 289 1.34 10.32 -10.23
C PRO A 289 0.71 11.20 -9.15
N TYR A 290 0.81 12.53 -9.27
CA TYR A 290 0.21 13.46 -8.32
C TYR A 290 -1.22 13.84 -8.71
N ASP A 291 -1.46 14.14 -9.97
CA ASP A 291 -2.79 14.43 -10.50
C ASP A 291 -2.88 13.97 -11.95
N PRO A 292 -3.95 13.27 -12.35
CA PRO A 292 -4.12 12.80 -13.74
C PRO A 292 -4.30 13.92 -14.76
N ASN A 293 -4.65 15.14 -14.31
CA ASN A 293 -4.86 16.29 -15.16
C ASN A 293 -3.60 17.13 -15.38
N PHE A 294 -2.50 16.87 -14.66
CA PHE A 294 -1.26 17.61 -14.83
C PHE A 294 -0.64 17.33 -16.20
N LYS A 295 -0.24 18.43 -16.87
CA LYS A 295 0.36 18.39 -18.20
C LYS A 295 1.86 18.69 -18.11
N ASP A 296 2.61 18.15 -19.07
CA ASP A 296 4.05 18.41 -19.23
C ASP A 296 4.90 18.07 -18.00
N VAL A 297 4.38 17.24 -17.09
CA VAL A 297 5.12 16.61 -16.00
C VAL A 297 5.29 15.12 -16.30
N LYS A 298 6.41 14.56 -15.88
CA LYS A 298 6.72 13.14 -16.05
C LYS A 298 6.65 12.42 -14.71
N VAL A 299 6.34 11.15 -14.77
CA VAL A 299 6.21 10.30 -13.57
C VAL A 299 7.31 9.26 -13.61
N LEU A 300 8.11 9.17 -12.53
CA LEU A 300 9.22 8.21 -12.43
C LEU A 300 8.71 6.79 -12.15
N PHE A 301 7.74 6.66 -11.25
CA PHE A 301 7.11 5.41 -10.88
C PHE A 301 5.60 5.49 -11.11
N PRO A 302 5.14 5.22 -12.34
CA PRO A 302 3.71 5.24 -12.66
C PRO A 302 2.96 4.14 -11.89
N LYS A 303 1.67 4.37 -11.63
CA LYS A 303 0.79 3.31 -11.19
C LYS A 303 0.58 2.36 -12.35
N GLU A 304 0.93 1.11 -12.14
CA GLU A 304 0.63 0.04 -13.07
C GLU A 304 -0.73 -0.55 -12.70
N ASN A 305 -1.61 -0.69 -13.68
CA ASN A 305 -2.79 -1.54 -13.51
C ASN A 305 -2.30 -2.97 -13.34
N VAL A 306 -2.78 -3.63 -12.31
CA VAL A 306 -2.45 -5.04 -12.07
C VAL A 306 -3.20 -5.88 -13.08
N GLN A 307 -2.53 -6.27 -14.15
CA GLN A 307 -3.06 -7.14 -15.22
C GLN A 307 -2.92 -8.62 -14.84
N ASP A 308 -3.58 -9.47 -15.59
CA ASP A 308 -3.58 -10.93 -15.40
C ASP A 308 -3.94 -11.35 -13.96
N THR A 309 -4.88 -10.61 -13.34
CA THR A 309 -5.48 -11.06 -12.09
C THR A 309 -6.27 -12.36 -12.31
N LEU A 310 -6.53 -13.10 -11.25
CA LEU A 310 -7.30 -14.35 -11.33
C LEU A 310 -8.64 -14.12 -12.04
N GLY A 311 -9.38 -13.06 -11.68
CA GLY A 311 -10.66 -12.72 -12.31
C GLY A 311 -10.53 -12.42 -13.79
N GLU A 312 -9.53 -11.63 -14.20
CA GLU A 312 -9.25 -11.33 -15.61
C GLU A 312 -8.87 -12.57 -16.41
N TYR A 313 -7.99 -13.40 -15.83
CA TYR A 313 -7.52 -14.61 -16.50
C TYR A 313 -8.64 -15.64 -16.68
N LEU A 314 -9.46 -15.86 -15.66
CA LEU A 314 -10.63 -16.73 -15.74
C LEU A 314 -11.64 -16.26 -16.79
N SER A 315 -11.91 -14.95 -16.84
CA SER A 315 -12.77 -14.34 -17.87
C SER A 315 -12.23 -14.60 -19.28
N ARG A 316 -10.93 -14.38 -19.50
CA ARG A 316 -10.28 -14.64 -20.80
C ARG A 316 -10.38 -16.10 -21.24
N LEU A 317 -10.45 -17.03 -20.30
CA LEU A 317 -10.66 -18.46 -20.54
C LEU A 317 -12.15 -18.86 -20.64
N GLY A 318 -13.06 -17.89 -20.61
CA GLY A 318 -14.51 -18.13 -20.69
C GLY A 318 -15.09 -18.82 -19.47
N LYS A 319 -14.43 -18.71 -18.31
CA LYS A 319 -14.89 -19.27 -17.04
C LYS A 319 -15.91 -18.36 -16.37
N LYS A 320 -16.94 -18.95 -15.78
CA LYS A 320 -17.91 -18.20 -14.98
C LYS A 320 -17.44 -18.09 -13.53
N GLN A 321 -17.52 -16.89 -12.97
CA GLN A 321 -17.08 -16.61 -11.61
C GLN A 321 -18.10 -15.78 -10.83
N LEU A 322 -18.14 -15.99 -9.53
CA LEU A 322 -18.99 -15.24 -8.60
C LEU A 322 -18.13 -14.60 -7.51
N HIS A 323 -18.32 -13.30 -7.28
CA HIS A 323 -17.71 -12.57 -6.19
C HIS A 323 -18.78 -12.09 -5.21
N THR A 324 -18.66 -12.42 -3.94
CA THR A 324 -19.69 -12.10 -2.94
C THR A 324 -19.11 -11.66 -1.60
N ALA A 325 -19.71 -10.65 -1.01
CA ALA A 325 -19.44 -10.16 0.35
C ALA A 325 -20.59 -9.28 0.81
N GLU A 326 -20.55 -8.93 2.10
CA GLU A 326 -21.35 -7.81 2.59
C GLU A 326 -20.70 -6.45 2.30
N THR A 327 -21.45 -5.34 2.45
CA THR A 327 -21.06 -3.98 2.03
C THR A 327 -19.63 -3.58 2.44
N GLU A 328 -19.23 -3.86 3.69
CA GLU A 328 -17.91 -3.48 4.23
C GLU A 328 -16.73 -4.13 3.48
N LYS A 329 -16.95 -5.28 2.87
CA LYS A 329 -15.91 -6.05 2.17
C LYS A 329 -16.19 -6.28 0.68
N TYR A 330 -17.24 -5.66 0.16
CA TYR A 330 -17.59 -5.81 -1.26
C TYR A 330 -16.50 -5.31 -2.21
N ALA A 331 -15.94 -4.12 -1.93
CA ALA A 331 -14.84 -3.57 -2.73
C ALA A 331 -13.59 -4.46 -2.68
N HIS A 332 -13.38 -5.20 -1.59
CA HIS A 332 -12.20 -6.06 -1.43
C HIS A 332 -12.26 -7.27 -2.36
N VAL A 333 -13.40 -7.95 -2.46
CA VAL A 333 -13.57 -9.09 -3.38
C VAL A 333 -13.85 -8.67 -4.83
N THR A 334 -14.04 -7.39 -5.11
CA THR A 334 -14.29 -6.86 -6.46
C THR A 334 -13.13 -5.98 -6.93
N PHE A 335 -13.13 -4.70 -6.59
CA PHE A 335 -12.14 -3.71 -7.03
C PHE A 335 -10.69 -4.15 -6.73
N PHE A 336 -10.37 -4.45 -5.46
CA PHE A 336 -9.00 -4.81 -5.08
C PHE A 336 -8.59 -6.18 -5.61
N PHE A 337 -9.46 -7.18 -5.51
CA PHE A 337 -9.21 -8.53 -6.04
C PHE A 337 -8.99 -8.50 -7.56
N ASN A 338 -9.69 -7.62 -8.27
CA ASN A 338 -9.57 -7.41 -9.72
C ASN A 338 -8.45 -6.43 -10.12
N GLY A 339 -7.48 -6.15 -9.23
CA GLY A 339 -6.30 -5.34 -9.55
C GLY A 339 -6.57 -3.85 -9.70
N GLY A 340 -7.63 -3.32 -9.08
CA GLY A 340 -8.04 -1.92 -9.16
C GLY A 340 -9.06 -1.63 -10.26
N ARG A 341 -9.72 -2.66 -10.78
CA ARG A 341 -10.78 -2.55 -11.78
C ARG A 341 -12.16 -2.53 -11.12
N GLU A 342 -12.94 -1.48 -11.38
CA GLU A 342 -14.30 -1.33 -10.86
C GLU A 342 -15.32 -2.21 -11.63
N GLU A 343 -15.24 -2.20 -12.96
CA GLU A 343 -16.16 -2.92 -13.83
C GLU A 343 -15.94 -4.44 -13.75
N PRO A 344 -17.00 -5.25 -13.63
CA PRO A 344 -16.88 -6.70 -13.68
C PRO A 344 -16.24 -7.17 -14.98
N PHE A 345 -15.54 -8.29 -14.93
CA PHE A 345 -15.07 -8.99 -16.12
C PHE A 345 -16.21 -9.76 -16.78
N GLU A 346 -16.07 -10.10 -18.06
CA GLU A 346 -17.03 -10.96 -18.73
C GLU A 346 -17.12 -12.33 -18.03
N GLY A 347 -18.33 -12.77 -17.69
CA GLY A 347 -18.55 -13.99 -16.92
C GLY A 347 -18.39 -13.84 -15.41
N GLU A 348 -18.20 -12.61 -14.91
CA GLU A 348 -18.16 -12.29 -13.49
C GLU A 348 -19.52 -11.78 -13.01
N ASP A 349 -20.16 -12.54 -12.13
CA ASP A 349 -21.35 -12.13 -11.40
C ASP A 349 -20.95 -11.65 -9.98
N ARG A 350 -21.74 -10.74 -9.41
CA ARG A 350 -21.52 -10.16 -8.10
C ARG A 350 -22.75 -10.23 -7.24
N ILE A 351 -22.62 -10.70 -6.00
CA ILE A 351 -23.66 -10.66 -4.99
C ILE A 351 -23.22 -9.74 -3.84
N LEU A 352 -23.93 -8.64 -3.68
CA LEU A 352 -23.75 -7.72 -2.56
C LEU A 352 -24.86 -7.96 -1.52
N VAL A 353 -24.44 -8.15 -0.27
CA VAL A 353 -25.34 -8.19 0.89
C VAL A 353 -25.15 -6.91 1.70
N ALA A 354 -26.24 -6.26 2.10
CA ALA A 354 -26.13 -5.04 2.89
C ALA A 354 -25.60 -5.36 4.30
N SER A 355 -24.57 -4.65 4.76
CA SER A 355 -24.13 -4.70 6.16
C SER A 355 -25.17 -4.09 7.09
N PRO A 356 -25.27 -4.53 8.36
CA PRO A 356 -26.24 -4.00 9.29
C PRO A 356 -25.97 -2.52 9.60
N LYS A 357 -27.04 -1.74 9.67
CA LYS A 357 -26.98 -0.30 9.99
C LYS A 357 -26.92 -0.08 11.50
N VAL A 358 -25.78 -0.38 12.10
CA VAL A 358 -25.48 -0.17 13.52
C VAL A 358 -24.36 0.84 13.69
N ALA A 359 -24.24 1.47 14.85
CA ALA A 359 -23.17 2.44 15.09
C ALA A 359 -21.79 1.78 15.12
N THR A 360 -21.70 0.61 15.76
CA THR A 360 -20.50 -0.22 15.82
C THR A 360 -20.90 -1.70 15.76
N TYR A 361 -20.05 -2.56 15.22
CA TYR A 361 -20.42 -3.95 14.93
C TYR A 361 -20.42 -4.88 16.15
N ASP A 362 -19.95 -4.42 17.30
CA ASP A 362 -20.16 -5.13 18.57
C ASP A 362 -21.64 -5.20 18.98
N LEU A 363 -22.47 -4.32 18.46
CA LEU A 363 -23.93 -4.34 18.65
C LEU A 363 -24.64 -5.44 17.83
N LYS A 364 -24.00 -5.90 16.75
CA LYS A 364 -24.47 -7.01 15.92
C LYS A 364 -23.28 -7.80 15.37
N PRO A 365 -22.62 -8.65 16.19
CA PRO A 365 -21.38 -9.33 15.83
C PRO A 365 -21.48 -10.32 14.66
N GLU A 366 -22.65 -10.94 14.47
CA GLU A 366 -22.92 -11.80 13.33
C GLU A 366 -22.98 -11.03 12.01
N MET A 367 -23.10 -9.69 12.07
CA MET A 367 -23.19 -8.82 10.90
C MET A 367 -24.21 -9.34 9.89
N SER A 368 -23.84 -9.55 8.65
CA SER A 368 -24.69 -10.16 7.63
C SER A 368 -24.19 -11.54 7.18
N ALA A 369 -23.33 -12.19 7.97
CA ALA A 369 -22.69 -13.45 7.60
C ALA A 369 -23.69 -14.55 7.20
N PHE A 370 -24.81 -14.70 7.95
CA PHE A 370 -25.81 -15.71 7.63
C PHE A 370 -26.54 -15.42 6.32
N GLU A 371 -26.83 -14.16 5.98
CA GLU A 371 -27.43 -13.80 4.69
C GLU A 371 -26.43 -14.00 3.55
N VAL A 372 -25.15 -13.65 3.72
CA VAL A 372 -24.08 -13.95 2.75
C VAL A 372 -24.01 -15.45 2.51
N LYS A 373 -24.00 -16.25 3.57
CA LYS A 373 -24.01 -17.71 3.51
C LYS A 373 -25.22 -18.25 2.74
N ASP A 374 -26.43 -17.79 3.04
CA ASP A 374 -27.65 -18.26 2.37
C ASP A 374 -27.64 -17.98 0.87
N LYS A 375 -27.22 -16.77 0.46
CA LYS A 375 -27.10 -16.40 -0.96
C LYS A 375 -26.01 -17.20 -1.66
N LEU A 376 -24.88 -17.40 -0.97
CA LEU A 376 -23.77 -18.20 -1.48
C LEU A 376 -24.17 -19.66 -1.70
N VAL A 377 -24.83 -20.29 -0.73
CA VAL A 377 -25.37 -21.66 -0.84
C VAL A 377 -26.36 -21.75 -2.02
N GLY A 378 -27.23 -20.76 -2.17
CA GLY A 378 -28.13 -20.67 -3.33
C GLY A 378 -27.36 -20.67 -4.65
N ALA A 379 -26.31 -19.85 -4.76
CA ALA A 379 -25.48 -19.76 -5.95
C ALA A 379 -24.68 -21.06 -6.22
N ILE A 380 -24.11 -21.69 -5.18
CA ILE A 380 -23.41 -22.98 -5.33
C ILE A 380 -24.35 -24.05 -5.92
N ASN A 381 -25.60 -24.10 -5.45
CA ASN A 381 -26.60 -25.09 -5.90
C ASN A 381 -27.02 -24.89 -7.34
N THR A 382 -26.84 -23.74 -7.98
CA THR A 382 -27.06 -23.55 -9.42
C THR A 382 -26.06 -24.30 -10.27
N GLN A 383 -24.89 -24.60 -9.73
CA GLN A 383 -23.74 -25.22 -10.42
C GLN A 383 -23.22 -24.42 -11.64
N GLU A 384 -23.58 -23.16 -11.76
CA GLU A 384 -23.22 -22.31 -12.90
C GLU A 384 -21.79 -21.84 -12.89
N TYR A 385 -21.18 -21.67 -11.69
CA TYR A 385 -19.88 -21.05 -11.54
C TYR A 385 -18.75 -22.08 -11.51
N ASP A 386 -17.66 -21.76 -12.20
CA ASP A 386 -16.40 -22.51 -12.16
C ASP A 386 -15.53 -22.09 -10.95
N PHE A 387 -15.61 -20.80 -10.60
CA PHE A 387 -14.90 -20.20 -9.48
C PHE A 387 -15.83 -19.30 -8.65
N ILE A 388 -15.69 -19.38 -7.34
CA ILE A 388 -16.42 -18.50 -6.40
C ILE A 388 -15.44 -17.95 -5.39
N VAL A 389 -15.51 -16.65 -5.10
CA VAL A 389 -14.84 -16.01 -3.96
C VAL A 389 -15.84 -15.36 -3.03
N VAL A 390 -15.69 -15.62 -1.74
CA VAL A 390 -16.50 -15.01 -0.67
C VAL A 390 -15.60 -14.44 0.40
N ASN A 391 -16.00 -13.28 0.94
CA ASN A 391 -15.40 -12.70 2.13
C ASN A 391 -16.45 -12.63 3.25
N PHE A 392 -16.09 -13.13 4.44
CA PHE A 392 -16.81 -12.95 5.69
C PHE A 392 -16.11 -11.87 6.52
N ALA A 393 -16.76 -10.74 6.72
CA ALA A 393 -16.20 -9.52 7.29
C ALA A 393 -15.97 -9.55 8.80
N ASN A 394 -16.57 -10.49 9.50
CA ASN A 394 -16.82 -10.42 10.95
C ASN A 394 -15.56 -10.34 11.80
N GLY A 395 -14.52 -11.15 11.52
CA GLY A 395 -13.30 -11.19 12.31
C GLY A 395 -12.59 -9.84 12.36
N ASP A 396 -12.56 -9.13 11.23
CA ASP A 396 -11.95 -7.82 11.11
C ASP A 396 -12.86 -6.71 11.65
N MET A 397 -14.08 -6.61 11.14
CA MET A 397 -14.97 -5.48 11.47
C MET A 397 -15.37 -5.46 12.94
N VAL A 398 -15.65 -6.62 13.54
CA VAL A 398 -15.90 -6.71 14.98
C VAL A 398 -14.60 -6.62 15.77
N GLY A 399 -13.49 -7.14 15.24
CA GLY A 399 -12.16 -7.00 15.81
C GLY A 399 -11.78 -5.54 16.09
N HIS A 400 -12.08 -4.65 15.16
CA HIS A 400 -11.82 -3.21 15.28
C HIS A 400 -12.56 -2.55 16.45
N THR A 401 -13.61 -3.17 17.00
CA THR A 401 -14.31 -2.64 18.18
C THR A 401 -13.55 -2.88 19.49
N GLY A 402 -12.63 -3.85 19.51
CA GLY A 402 -11.92 -4.26 20.73
C GLY A 402 -12.82 -4.88 21.81
N VAL A 403 -14.06 -5.21 21.48
CA VAL A 403 -15.04 -5.79 22.44
C VAL A 403 -14.96 -7.30 22.40
N TYR A 404 -14.17 -7.89 23.29
CA TYR A 404 -13.81 -9.31 23.32
C TYR A 404 -14.98 -10.28 23.11
N HIS A 405 -16.06 -10.13 23.91
CA HIS A 405 -17.20 -11.04 23.81
C HIS A 405 -17.99 -10.90 22.49
N ALA A 406 -17.96 -9.72 21.87
CA ALA A 406 -18.55 -9.51 20.56
C ALA A 406 -17.70 -10.21 19.48
N ILE A 407 -16.37 -10.10 19.57
CA ILE A 407 -15.46 -10.80 18.67
C ILE A 407 -15.65 -12.33 18.79
N ALA A 408 -15.83 -12.86 20.01
CA ALA A 408 -16.12 -14.27 20.21
C ALA A 408 -17.42 -14.71 19.54
N LYS A 409 -18.48 -13.90 19.59
CA LYS A 409 -19.74 -14.16 18.86
C LYS A 409 -19.56 -14.11 17.35
N ALA A 410 -18.74 -13.19 16.86
CA ALA A 410 -18.39 -13.10 15.44
C ALA A 410 -17.66 -14.35 14.97
N VAL A 411 -16.66 -14.80 15.71
CA VAL A 411 -15.91 -16.04 15.44
C VAL A 411 -16.82 -17.27 15.42
N TRP A 412 -17.72 -17.39 16.41
CA TRP A 412 -18.72 -18.45 16.44
C TRP A 412 -19.66 -18.44 15.23
N ALA A 413 -20.16 -17.27 14.82
CA ALA A 413 -21.03 -17.15 13.66
C ALA A 413 -20.34 -17.58 12.36
N ILE A 414 -19.06 -17.26 12.23
CA ILE A 414 -18.25 -17.66 11.07
C ILE A 414 -18.09 -19.17 11.00
N ASP A 415 -17.77 -19.83 12.11
CA ASP A 415 -17.62 -21.30 12.13
C ASP A 415 -18.88 -22.01 11.60
N HIS A 416 -20.09 -21.55 11.99
CA HIS A 416 -21.36 -22.09 11.50
C HIS A 416 -21.58 -21.82 10.01
N CYS A 417 -21.23 -20.64 9.53
CA CYS A 417 -21.34 -20.31 8.12
C CYS A 417 -20.38 -21.18 7.28
N VAL A 418 -19.16 -21.36 7.75
CA VAL A 418 -18.15 -22.20 7.07
C VAL A 418 -18.64 -23.64 6.95
N GLU A 419 -19.20 -24.23 8.02
CA GLU A 419 -19.73 -25.59 8.02
C GLU A 419 -20.71 -25.82 6.86
N GLU A 420 -21.76 -25.01 6.80
CA GLU A 420 -22.81 -25.15 5.79
C GLU A 420 -22.29 -24.92 4.36
N VAL A 421 -21.47 -23.89 4.18
CA VAL A 421 -20.91 -23.58 2.85
C VAL A 421 -20.00 -24.69 2.35
N VAL A 422 -19.09 -25.19 3.21
CA VAL A 422 -18.13 -26.24 2.81
C VAL A 422 -18.84 -27.53 2.47
N GLU A 423 -19.82 -27.97 3.28
CA GLU A 423 -20.55 -29.21 3.01
C GLU A 423 -21.37 -29.15 1.71
N ILE A 424 -22.01 -28.01 1.45
CA ILE A 424 -22.74 -27.80 0.19
C ILE A 424 -21.79 -27.69 -1.00
N ALA A 425 -20.65 -26.99 -0.85
CA ALA A 425 -19.64 -26.87 -1.92
C ALA A 425 -19.08 -28.25 -2.33
N LYS A 426 -18.70 -29.09 -1.36
CA LYS A 426 -18.24 -30.46 -1.60
C LYS A 426 -19.30 -31.27 -2.39
N THR A 427 -20.56 -31.21 -1.96
CA THR A 427 -21.68 -31.93 -2.61
C THR A 427 -21.85 -31.47 -4.06
N ASN A 428 -21.53 -30.23 -4.38
CA ASN A 428 -21.62 -29.66 -5.74
C ASN A 428 -20.30 -29.72 -6.53
N GLY A 429 -19.31 -30.49 -6.05
CA GLY A 429 -18.06 -30.75 -6.77
C GLY A 429 -17.03 -29.63 -6.73
N TYR A 430 -17.14 -28.72 -5.75
CA TYR A 430 -16.12 -27.71 -5.49
C TYR A 430 -15.04 -28.25 -4.56
N GLU A 431 -13.79 -27.93 -4.86
CA GLU A 431 -12.72 -27.96 -3.86
C GLU A 431 -12.63 -26.58 -3.20
N VAL A 432 -12.36 -26.56 -1.90
CA VAL A 432 -12.44 -25.32 -1.12
C VAL A 432 -11.08 -24.96 -0.56
N ILE A 433 -10.68 -23.70 -0.72
CA ILE A 433 -9.57 -23.07 -0.01
C ILE A 433 -10.15 -22.09 0.99
N ILE A 434 -9.78 -22.22 2.26
CA ILE A 434 -10.13 -21.28 3.33
C ILE A 434 -8.87 -20.57 3.77
N ILE A 435 -8.89 -19.22 3.73
CA ILE A 435 -7.78 -18.36 4.14
C ILE A 435 -8.29 -17.17 4.96
N ALA A 436 -7.38 -16.33 5.40
CA ALA A 436 -7.65 -14.94 5.75
C ALA A 436 -6.71 -14.03 4.96
N ASP A 437 -6.97 -12.75 4.97
CA ASP A 437 -6.19 -11.72 4.28
C ASP A 437 -5.20 -10.99 5.21
N HIS A 438 -5.47 -10.98 6.50
CA HIS A 438 -4.62 -10.53 7.62
C HIS A 438 -5.20 -11.02 8.95
N GLY A 439 -4.48 -10.79 10.06
CA GLY A 439 -4.98 -11.06 11.40
C GLY A 439 -5.59 -9.80 12.05
N ASN A 440 -6.55 -10.00 12.95
CA ASN A 440 -7.18 -9.02 13.82
C ASN A 440 -7.78 -9.69 15.06
N ALA A 441 -8.76 -10.58 14.88
CA ALA A 441 -9.47 -11.28 15.97
C ALA A 441 -8.57 -12.23 16.78
N ASP A 442 -7.40 -12.58 16.28
CA ASP A 442 -6.36 -13.35 16.95
C ASP A 442 -5.57 -12.56 18.00
N ASN A 443 -5.80 -11.24 18.11
CA ASN A 443 -5.07 -10.36 19.04
C ASN A 443 -5.93 -9.18 19.52
N ALA A 444 -6.98 -9.44 20.29
CA ALA A 444 -7.93 -8.43 20.77
C ALA A 444 -7.51 -7.73 22.09
N ILE A 445 -6.42 -8.14 22.73
CA ILE A 445 -5.94 -7.55 23.98
C ILE A 445 -4.44 -7.29 23.88
N ASN A 446 -4.03 -6.05 24.17
CA ASN A 446 -2.64 -5.63 24.27
C ASN A 446 -1.94 -6.27 25.50
N GLU A 447 -0.60 -6.24 25.53
CA GLU A 447 0.20 -6.75 26.65
C GLU A 447 -0.13 -6.06 27.99
N ASP A 448 -0.54 -4.81 27.96
CA ASP A 448 -0.95 -4.03 29.15
C ASP A 448 -2.40 -4.33 29.60
N GLY A 449 -3.10 -5.21 28.89
CA GLY A 449 -4.49 -5.61 29.18
C GLY A 449 -5.56 -4.69 28.58
N THR A 450 -5.18 -3.65 27.85
CA THR A 450 -6.14 -2.78 27.14
C THR A 450 -6.66 -3.46 25.87
N PRO A 451 -7.85 -3.11 25.38
CA PRO A 451 -8.35 -3.59 24.09
C PRO A 451 -7.40 -3.23 22.94
N ASN A 452 -7.11 -4.19 22.07
CA ASN A 452 -6.44 -3.96 20.80
C ASN A 452 -7.47 -3.90 19.68
N THR A 453 -7.42 -2.85 18.87
CA THR A 453 -8.30 -2.64 17.71
C THR A 453 -7.54 -2.67 16.39
N ALA A 454 -6.22 -2.87 16.44
CA ALA A 454 -5.36 -2.91 15.27
C ALA A 454 -5.22 -4.34 14.72
N HIS A 455 -4.81 -4.44 13.47
CA HIS A 455 -4.45 -5.73 12.88
C HIS A 455 -3.24 -6.36 13.58
N SER A 456 -3.01 -7.63 13.36
CA SER A 456 -1.83 -8.35 13.87
C SER A 456 -0.80 -8.58 12.76
N LEU A 457 0.44 -8.89 13.18
CA LEU A 457 1.51 -9.35 12.28
C LEU A 457 1.51 -10.86 12.11
N ASN A 458 0.56 -11.55 12.73
CA ASN A 458 0.51 -13.00 12.71
C ASN A 458 0.21 -13.54 11.31
N PRO A 459 0.67 -14.75 10.96
CA PRO A 459 0.29 -15.43 9.74
C PRO A 459 -1.20 -15.77 9.76
N VAL A 460 -1.72 -16.13 8.59
CA VAL A 460 -3.12 -16.53 8.41
C VAL A 460 -3.22 -17.98 7.95
N PRO A 461 -4.37 -18.67 8.16
CA PRO A 461 -4.53 -20.06 7.77
C PRO A 461 -4.61 -20.22 6.24
N PHE A 462 -4.18 -21.41 5.77
CA PHE A 462 -4.49 -21.94 4.46
C PHE A 462 -4.98 -23.37 4.66
N ILE A 463 -6.27 -23.60 4.50
CA ILE A 463 -6.91 -24.93 4.65
C ILE A 463 -7.42 -25.36 3.29
N TYR A 464 -7.00 -26.52 2.80
CA TYR A 464 -7.42 -27.08 1.53
C TYR A 464 -8.32 -28.27 1.75
N VAL A 465 -9.60 -28.10 1.45
CA VAL A 465 -10.63 -29.12 1.59
C VAL A 465 -10.86 -29.80 0.24
N THR A 466 -10.48 -31.08 0.17
CA THR A 466 -10.55 -31.93 -1.02
C THR A 466 -10.84 -33.38 -0.62
N ASP A 467 -11.37 -34.16 -1.54
CA ASP A 467 -11.53 -35.60 -1.38
C ASP A 467 -10.22 -36.38 -1.63
N ASN A 468 -9.16 -35.68 -2.06
CA ASN A 468 -7.83 -36.29 -2.23
C ASN A 468 -7.08 -36.37 -0.89
N ASN A 469 -7.19 -37.50 -0.21
CA ASN A 469 -6.51 -37.72 1.08
C ASN A 469 -4.97 -37.71 1.03
N SER A 470 -4.37 -37.74 -0.16
CA SER A 470 -2.92 -37.66 -0.34
C SER A 470 -2.42 -36.25 -0.65
N ALA A 471 -3.32 -35.28 -0.81
CA ALA A 471 -2.94 -33.89 -1.03
C ALA A 471 -2.19 -33.33 0.18
N THR A 472 -1.15 -32.57 -0.11
CA THR A 472 -0.38 -31.84 0.90
C THR A 472 -0.27 -30.37 0.49
N VAL A 473 -0.07 -29.51 1.47
CA VAL A 473 0.13 -28.07 1.25
C VAL A 473 1.36 -27.59 2.00
N LYS A 474 2.05 -26.61 1.44
CA LYS A 474 3.22 -25.96 2.07
C LYS A 474 2.87 -24.54 2.52
N ASP A 475 3.66 -24.01 3.46
CA ASP A 475 3.59 -22.62 3.86
C ASP A 475 3.88 -21.67 2.67
N GLY A 476 3.26 -20.51 2.67
CA GLY A 476 3.42 -19.52 1.62
C GLY A 476 3.04 -18.11 2.04
N ARG A 477 2.55 -17.35 1.09
CA ARG A 477 2.07 -15.97 1.26
C ARG A 477 0.79 -15.76 0.45
N LEU A 478 0.11 -14.63 0.65
CA LEU A 478 -1.17 -14.37 -0.02
C LEU A 478 -1.09 -14.41 -1.55
N ALA A 479 0.06 -14.04 -2.11
CA ALA A 479 0.33 -14.10 -3.56
C ALA A 479 0.28 -15.53 -4.16
N ASP A 480 0.35 -16.54 -3.33
CA ASP A 480 0.41 -17.95 -3.75
C ASP A 480 -0.98 -18.61 -3.86
N VAL A 481 -2.02 -17.85 -3.47
CA VAL A 481 -3.42 -18.36 -3.45
C VAL A 481 -3.96 -18.54 -4.88
N ALA A 482 -3.85 -17.52 -5.75
CA ALA A 482 -4.36 -17.64 -7.13
C ALA A 482 -3.68 -18.75 -7.92
N PRO A 483 -2.35 -18.94 -7.90
CA PRO A 483 -1.70 -20.10 -8.49
C PRO A 483 -2.25 -21.45 -7.98
N SER A 484 -2.56 -21.54 -6.68
CA SER A 484 -3.13 -22.74 -6.08
C SER A 484 -4.57 -22.99 -6.55
N ILE A 485 -5.37 -21.94 -6.75
CA ILE A 485 -6.71 -22.04 -7.34
C ILE A 485 -6.63 -22.53 -8.80
N LEU A 486 -5.73 -21.97 -9.60
CA LEU A 486 -5.54 -22.40 -10.99
C LEU A 486 -5.13 -23.87 -11.07
N HIS A 487 -4.29 -24.35 -10.15
CA HIS A 487 -3.93 -25.76 -10.06
C HIS A 487 -5.17 -26.66 -9.81
N ILE A 488 -6.05 -26.30 -8.87
CA ILE A 488 -7.31 -27.01 -8.61
C ILE A 488 -8.16 -27.08 -9.89
N MET A 489 -8.24 -25.98 -10.61
CA MET A 489 -9.05 -25.87 -11.84
C MET A 489 -8.39 -26.55 -13.05
N GLY A 490 -7.14 -27.04 -12.92
CA GLY A 490 -6.38 -27.64 -14.00
C GLY A 490 -6.01 -26.64 -15.11
N LEU A 491 -5.79 -25.38 -14.72
CA LEU A 491 -5.44 -24.28 -15.63
C LEU A 491 -3.96 -23.92 -15.49
N GLU A 492 -3.36 -23.48 -16.60
CA GLU A 492 -1.98 -22.98 -16.60
C GLU A 492 -1.89 -21.63 -15.89
N GLN A 493 -0.78 -21.39 -15.22
CA GLN A 493 -0.50 -20.13 -14.54
C GLN A 493 0.02 -19.10 -15.55
N PRO A 494 -0.59 -17.89 -15.64
CA PRO A 494 -0.06 -16.84 -16.52
C PRO A 494 1.32 -16.36 -16.04
N ALA A 495 2.16 -15.91 -16.98
CA ALA A 495 3.55 -15.52 -16.70
C ALA A 495 3.68 -14.38 -15.68
N ASP A 496 2.70 -13.48 -15.65
CA ASP A 496 2.68 -12.35 -14.71
C ASP A 496 2.36 -12.76 -13.26
N MET A 497 1.76 -13.92 -13.04
CA MET A 497 1.59 -14.48 -11.71
C MET A 497 2.91 -15.13 -11.26
N THR A 498 3.63 -14.47 -10.36
CA THR A 498 4.91 -14.96 -9.84
C THR A 498 4.79 -15.69 -8.52
N GLY A 499 3.58 -15.85 -7.99
CA GLY A 499 3.28 -16.69 -6.84
C GLY A 499 3.51 -18.18 -7.16
N GLU A 500 3.63 -18.98 -6.12
CA GLU A 500 3.87 -20.42 -6.24
C GLU A 500 2.60 -21.22 -5.90
N CYS A 501 2.34 -22.30 -6.61
CA CYS A 501 1.32 -23.24 -6.18
C CYS A 501 1.73 -23.90 -4.85
N LEU A 502 0.85 -23.84 -3.85
CA LEU A 502 1.10 -24.43 -2.54
C LEU A 502 0.66 -25.88 -2.43
N ILE A 503 -0.16 -26.35 -3.36
CA ILE A 503 -0.77 -27.68 -3.34
C ILE A 503 0.13 -28.67 -4.09
N SER A 504 0.30 -29.85 -3.50
CA SER A 504 0.95 -31.02 -4.13
C SER A 504 0.01 -32.20 -4.06
N ASP A 505 -0.34 -32.72 -5.22
CA ASP A 505 -1.09 -33.97 -5.39
C ASP A 505 -0.09 -35.11 -5.43
N ASN A 506 0.15 -35.78 -4.30
CA ASN A 506 0.90 -37.02 -4.30
C ASN A 506 0.05 -38.11 -4.98
N LYS A 507 0.41 -38.49 -6.19
CA LYS A 507 -0.22 -39.60 -6.90
C LYS A 507 0.28 -40.94 -6.40
#